data_10efbf0073d06163a83750ee734ef43c
#
_entry.id   10efbf0073d06163a83750ee734ef43c
#
_cell.length_a   1.000
_cell.length_b   1.000
_cell.length_c   1.000
_cell.angle_alpha   90.00
_cell.angle_beta   90.00
_cell.angle_gamma   90.00
#
_symmetry.space_group_name_H-M   'P 1'
#
loop_
_entity.id
_entity.type
_entity.pdbx_description
1 polymer ?
#
loop_
_entity_poly.entity_id
_entity_poly.type
_entity_poly.pdbx_seq_one_letter_code
_entity_poly.pdbx_strand_id
1 'polypeptide(L)'
;MLVLTGVLIDGTKEMIAVSERLRESTESWADLLRDYRRRGRLVVGDGAMGLWRALAEVFPQARHQRCWVHKTRNVMNALPKSAQHGAKETYNAEDRSHPEMAINAFDKTYGAKWHKAVKKITGEVDELLAFYDFPTEHWIRLRTTNPIESTFSTVKLRTKVTRSVGSPAAALAMVFKLAESVQTRWRAITAPRLVRNGARFENGYLAKRPEPAAS
;
A
#
# COMPACT_ATOMS: atom_id res chain seq x y z
N MET A 1 -4.26 -7.40 14.34
CA MET A 1 -4.40 -5.95 14.57
C MET A 1 -4.44 -5.26 13.21
N LEU A 2 -5.50 -4.51 12.96
CA LEU A 2 -5.68 -3.72 11.74
C LEU A 2 -5.22 -2.29 12.00
N VAL A 3 -4.54 -1.69 11.04
CA VAL A 3 -4.05 -0.32 11.13
C VAL A 3 -4.34 0.39 9.82
N LEU A 4 -4.94 1.56 9.94
CA LEU A 4 -5.22 2.44 8.82
C LEU A 4 -4.57 3.81 9.07
N THR A 5 -3.75 4.26 8.14
CA THR A 5 -3.17 5.61 8.14
C THR A 5 -3.58 6.35 6.88
N GLY A 6 -3.76 7.64 6.99
CA GLY A 6 -4.13 8.50 5.88
C GLY A 6 -3.15 9.64 5.66
N VAL A 7 -3.30 10.29 4.52
CA VAL A 7 -2.65 11.54 4.18
C VAL A 7 -3.73 12.58 3.87
N LEU A 8 -3.71 13.67 4.60
CA LEU A 8 -4.61 14.79 4.39
C LEU A 8 -4.20 15.63 3.17
N ILE A 9 -5.08 16.53 2.75
CA ILE A 9 -4.86 17.39 1.58
C ILE A 9 -3.67 18.36 1.77
N ASP A 10 -3.34 18.68 3.01
CA ASP A 10 -2.18 19.50 3.37
C ASP A 10 -0.87 18.69 3.43
N GLY A 11 -0.95 17.37 3.19
CA GLY A 11 0.17 16.45 3.24
C GLY A 11 0.47 15.89 4.64
N THR A 12 -0.26 16.31 5.66
CA THR A 12 -0.14 15.76 7.01
C THR A 12 -0.58 14.31 7.04
N LYS A 13 0.15 13.48 7.76
CA LYS A 13 -0.21 12.07 7.98
C LYS A 13 -0.97 11.93 9.27
N GLU A 14 -2.02 11.14 9.23
CA GLU A 14 -2.80 10.81 10.41
C GLU A 14 -2.98 9.30 10.57
N MET A 15 -3.03 8.84 11.79
CA MET A 15 -3.49 7.50 12.11
C MET A 15 -5.01 7.54 12.20
N ILE A 16 -5.65 6.92 11.23
CA ILE A 16 -7.10 6.92 11.09
C ILE A 16 -7.73 5.94 12.07
N ALA A 17 -7.19 4.73 12.14
CA ALA A 17 -7.74 3.69 12.99
C ALA A 17 -6.69 2.64 13.38
N VAL A 18 -6.86 2.11 14.58
CA VAL A 18 -6.21 0.90 15.06
C VAL A 18 -7.30 0.01 15.67
N SER A 19 -7.40 -1.22 15.22
CA SER A 19 -8.38 -2.17 15.71
C SER A 19 -7.73 -3.50 16.06
N GLU A 20 -8.08 -4.03 17.25
CA GLU A 20 -7.69 -5.36 17.69
C GLU A 20 -8.76 -6.36 17.25
N ARG A 21 -8.77 -6.72 15.97
CA ARG A 21 -9.62 -7.83 15.53
C ARG A 21 -8.79 -9.11 15.41
N LEU A 22 -9.32 -10.19 15.93
CA LEU A 22 -8.66 -11.51 15.96
C LEU A 22 -8.45 -12.10 14.57
N ARG A 23 -9.22 -11.66 13.58
CA ARG A 23 -9.11 -12.10 12.17
C ARG A 23 -9.14 -10.90 11.24
N GLU A 24 -8.30 -10.93 10.23
CA GLU A 24 -8.30 -9.97 9.11
C GLU A 24 -9.35 -10.39 8.06
N SER A 25 -10.63 -10.41 8.50
CA SER A 25 -11.76 -10.75 7.62
C SER A 25 -12.21 -9.55 6.80
N THR A 26 -13.01 -9.81 5.76
CA THR A 26 -13.63 -8.76 4.95
C THR A 26 -14.52 -7.86 5.80
N GLU A 27 -15.34 -8.44 6.69
CA GLU A 27 -16.23 -7.71 7.59
C GLU A 27 -15.45 -6.79 8.53
N SER A 28 -14.32 -7.28 9.09
CA SER A 28 -13.48 -6.48 9.98
C SER A 28 -12.92 -5.26 9.29
N TRP A 29 -12.49 -5.40 8.05
CA TRP A 29 -12.03 -4.29 7.23
C TRP A 29 -13.17 -3.39 6.78
N ALA A 30 -14.32 -3.95 6.38
CA ALA A 30 -15.48 -3.18 5.94
C ALA A 30 -16.02 -2.29 7.06
N ASP A 31 -16.15 -2.81 8.29
CA ASP A 31 -16.58 -2.02 9.45
C ASP A 31 -15.63 -0.85 9.70
N LEU A 32 -14.30 -1.13 9.69
CA LEU A 32 -13.30 -0.08 9.87
C LEU A 32 -13.38 0.99 8.78
N LEU A 33 -13.59 0.60 7.53
CA LEU A 33 -13.68 1.51 6.39
C LEU A 33 -15.01 2.29 6.37
N ARG A 34 -16.13 1.72 6.84
CA ARG A 34 -17.44 2.40 6.94
C ARG A 34 -17.42 3.49 8.01
N ASP A 35 -16.72 3.25 9.11
CA ASP A 35 -16.52 4.26 10.15
C ASP A 35 -15.72 5.46 9.62
N TYR A 36 -14.89 5.21 8.59
CA TYR A 36 -14.10 6.23 7.94
C TYR A 36 -14.80 6.79 6.70
N ARG A 37 -15.61 7.83 6.89
CA ARG A 37 -16.47 8.44 5.85
C ARG A 37 -15.72 9.20 4.75
N ARG A 38 -14.41 9.42 4.86
CA ARG A 38 -13.61 10.12 3.85
C ARG A 38 -13.23 9.16 2.72
N ARG A 39 -13.49 9.57 1.48
CA ARG A 39 -13.17 8.79 0.29
C ARG A 39 -11.66 8.82 0.02
N GLY A 40 -10.98 7.72 0.26
CA GLY A 40 -9.61 7.50 -0.22
C GLY A 40 -9.59 7.35 -1.74
N ARG A 41 -8.56 7.88 -2.40
CA ARG A 41 -8.37 7.75 -3.86
C ARG A 41 -7.50 6.57 -4.22
N LEU A 42 -6.51 6.33 -3.39
CA LEU A 42 -5.56 5.24 -3.51
C LEU A 42 -5.39 4.60 -2.15
N VAL A 43 -5.49 3.30 -2.10
CA VAL A 43 -5.21 2.52 -0.90
C VAL A 43 -4.04 1.59 -1.17
N VAL A 44 -2.99 1.72 -0.36
CA VAL A 44 -1.79 0.87 -0.43
C VAL A 44 -1.89 -0.22 0.62
N GLY A 45 -1.81 -1.48 0.21
CA GLY A 45 -1.93 -2.62 1.10
C GLY A 45 -0.91 -3.73 0.85
N ASP A 46 -0.66 -4.54 1.87
CA ASP A 46 0.29 -5.65 1.84
C ASP A 46 -0.21 -6.89 1.08
N GLY A 47 -1.52 -6.99 0.89
CA GLY A 47 -2.13 -8.09 0.15
C GLY A 47 -3.13 -8.92 0.93
N ALA A 48 -3.56 -8.46 2.10
CA ALA A 48 -4.65 -9.08 2.84
C ALA A 48 -5.93 -9.10 1.99
N MET A 49 -6.40 -10.31 1.66
CA MET A 49 -7.58 -10.50 0.79
C MET A 49 -8.84 -9.83 1.35
N GLY A 50 -8.98 -9.79 2.68
CA GLY A 50 -10.11 -9.14 3.35
C GLY A 50 -10.15 -7.64 3.09
N LEU A 51 -9.01 -6.96 3.09
CA LEU A 51 -8.91 -5.53 2.78
C LEU A 51 -9.44 -5.21 1.38
N TRP A 52 -9.00 -5.96 0.36
CA TRP A 52 -9.36 -5.67 -1.02
C TRP A 52 -10.84 -5.89 -1.30
N ARG A 53 -11.45 -6.93 -0.71
CA ARG A 53 -12.90 -7.16 -0.81
C ARG A 53 -13.69 -6.06 -0.10
N ALA A 54 -13.27 -5.66 1.09
CA ALA A 54 -13.91 -4.57 1.83
C ALA A 54 -13.80 -3.22 1.09
N LEU A 55 -12.64 -2.93 0.46
CA LEU A 55 -12.47 -1.73 -0.34
C LEU A 55 -13.39 -1.70 -1.56
N ALA A 56 -13.52 -2.81 -2.27
CA ALA A 56 -14.44 -2.90 -3.42
C ALA A 56 -15.90 -2.65 -3.01
N GLU A 57 -16.28 -3.05 -1.79
CA GLU A 57 -17.61 -2.82 -1.25
C GLU A 57 -17.82 -1.37 -0.77
N VAL A 58 -16.88 -0.85 0.03
CA VAL A 58 -17.07 0.42 0.75
C VAL A 58 -16.60 1.62 -0.08
N PHE A 59 -15.52 1.46 -0.84
CA PHE A 59 -14.91 2.50 -1.69
C PHE A 59 -14.62 2.00 -3.11
N PRO A 60 -15.65 1.68 -3.91
CA PRO A 60 -15.49 1.08 -5.24
C PRO A 60 -14.69 1.96 -6.22
N GLN A 61 -14.57 3.27 -5.96
CA GLN A 61 -13.80 4.20 -6.78
C GLN A 61 -12.33 4.34 -6.34
N ALA A 62 -11.93 3.73 -5.23
CA ALA A 62 -10.54 3.80 -4.76
C ALA A 62 -9.65 2.89 -5.62
N ARG A 63 -8.50 3.42 -6.06
CA ARG A 63 -7.49 2.60 -6.73
C ARG A 63 -6.78 1.73 -5.71
N HIS A 64 -6.51 0.51 -6.09
CA HIS A 64 -5.76 -0.44 -5.29
C HIS A 64 -4.28 -0.40 -5.69
N GLN A 65 -3.40 -0.27 -4.72
CA GLN A 65 -1.95 -0.39 -4.91
C GLN A 65 -1.41 -1.51 -4.03
N ARG A 66 -0.84 -2.50 -4.66
CA ARG A 66 -0.14 -3.58 -3.94
C ARG A 66 1.22 -3.11 -3.48
N CYS A 67 1.55 -3.40 -2.23
CA CYS A 67 2.88 -3.14 -1.72
C CYS A 67 3.93 -3.97 -2.47
N TRP A 68 4.82 -3.30 -3.19
CA TRP A 68 5.90 -3.95 -3.95
C TRP A 68 6.83 -4.79 -3.08
N VAL A 69 7.17 -4.31 -1.88
CA VAL A 69 8.07 -5.03 -0.96
C VAL A 69 7.46 -6.37 -0.56
N HIS A 70 6.18 -6.39 -0.18
CA HIS A 70 5.48 -7.62 0.18
C HIS A 70 5.30 -8.54 -1.04
N LYS A 71 4.95 -7.98 -2.19
CA LYS A 71 4.77 -8.76 -3.41
C LYS A 71 6.07 -9.41 -3.84
N THR A 72 7.16 -8.65 -3.93
CA THR A 72 8.50 -9.18 -4.29
C THR A 72 8.93 -10.28 -3.32
N ARG A 73 8.74 -10.08 -2.02
CA ARG A 73 9.04 -11.11 -1.01
C ARG A 73 8.22 -12.38 -1.23
N ASN A 74 6.91 -12.25 -1.52
CA ASN A 74 6.02 -13.39 -1.78
C ASN A 74 6.41 -14.17 -3.04
N VAL A 75 6.90 -13.49 -4.06
CA VAL A 75 7.41 -14.11 -5.29
C VAL A 75 8.75 -14.80 -5.03
N MET A 76 9.69 -14.11 -4.39
CA MET A 76 11.00 -14.67 -4.04
C MET A 76 10.88 -15.92 -3.17
N ASN A 77 9.96 -15.94 -2.20
CA ASN A 77 9.71 -17.13 -1.37
C ASN A 77 9.16 -18.34 -2.16
N ALA A 78 8.61 -18.11 -3.34
CA ALA A 78 8.13 -19.15 -4.24
C ALA A 78 9.16 -19.56 -5.32
N LEU A 79 10.35 -18.96 -5.29
CA LEU A 79 11.44 -19.19 -6.25
C LEU A 79 12.69 -19.75 -5.55
N PRO A 80 13.48 -20.59 -6.22
CA PRO A 80 14.80 -20.95 -5.74
C PRO A 80 15.73 -19.72 -5.74
N LYS A 81 16.75 -19.73 -4.90
CA LYS A 81 17.67 -18.59 -4.74
C LYS A 81 18.27 -18.11 -6.08
N SER A 82 18.56 -19.03 -6.99
CA SER A 82 19.12 -18.74 -8.33
C SER A 82 18.20 -17.91 -9.23
N ALA A 83 16.87 -17.98 -9.02
CA ALA A 83 15.88 -17.26 -9.83
C ALA A 83 15.35 -15.98 -9.16
N GLN A 84 15.74 -15.72 -7.90
CA GLN A 84 15.24 -14.57 -7.14
C GLN A 84 15.73 -13.21 -7.67
N HIS A 85 16.85 -13.19 -8.39
CA HIS A 85 17.39 -11.96 -8.98
C HIS A 85 16.41 -11.33 -9.97
N GLY A 86 15.85 -12.11 -10.89
CA GLY A 86 14.89 -11.60 -11.87
C GLY A 86 13.64 -10.94 -11.26
N ALA A 87 13.18 -11.41 -10.09
CA ALA A 87 12.06 -10.78 -9.40
C ALA A 87 12.39 -9.39 -8.82
N LYS A 88 13.67 -9.09 -8.58
CA LYS A 88 14.10 -7.76 -8.07
C LYS A 88 14.19 -6.73 -9.18
N GLU A 89 14.50 -7.15 -10.40
CA GLU A 89 14.63 -6.25 -11.55
C GLU A 89 13.29 -5.58 -11.93
N THR A 90 12.16 -6.23 -11.63
CA THR A 90 10.83 -5.67 -11.88
C THR A 90 10.48 -4.46 -10.99
N TYR A 91 11.29 -4.19 -9.93
CA TYR A 91 10.93 -3.25 -8.87
C TYR A 91 11.40 -1.81 -9.09
N ASN A 92 12.51 -1.59 -9.80
CA ASN A 92 13.14 -0.27 -9.94
C ASN A 92 13.03 0.22 -11.39
N ALA A 93 12.07 1.11 -11.64
CA ALA A 93 11.94 1.73 -12.95
C ALA A 93 11.51 3.20 -12.84
N GLU A 94 11.96 4.00 -13.79
CA GLU A 94 11.73 5.44 -13.85
C GLU A 94 10.36 5.78 -14.46
N ASP A 95 9.75 4.85 -15.20
CA ASP A 95 8.42 4.99 -15.82
C ASP A 95 7.66 3.65 -15.79
N ARG A 96 6.39 3.67 -16.21
CA ARG A 96 5.49 2.50 -16.21
C ARG A 96 5.89 1.43 -17.22
N SER A 97 6.52 1.79 -18.33
CA SER A 97 6.83 0.85 -19.41
C SER A 97 7.94 -0.13 -19.03
N HIS A 98 8.92 0.33 -18.26
CA HIS A 98 10.04 -0.50 -17.83
C HIS A 98 9.63 -1.68 -16.95
N PRO A 99 8.84 -1.52 -15.85
CA PRO A 99 8.39 -2.67 -15.07
C PRO A 99 7.45 -3.57 -15.86
N GLU A 100 6.64 -3.07 -16.78
CA GLU A 100 5.82 -3.92 -17.67
C GLU A 100 6.71 -4.81 -18.55
N MET A 101 7.76 -4.25 -19.17
CA MET A 101 8.73 -5.02 -19.93
C MET A 101 9.51 -6.01 -19.05
N ALA A 102 9.92 -5.61 -17.86
CA ALA A 102 10.63 -6.49 -16.92
C ALA A 102 9.73 -7.64 -16.43
N ILE A 103 8.46 -7.39 -16.16
CA ILE A 103 7.47 -8.43 -15.80
C ILE A 103 7.29 -9.42 -16.96
N ASN A 104 7.17 -8.92 -18.18
CA ASN A 104 7.06 -9.76 -19.38
C ASN A 104 8.33 -10.60 -19.62
N ALA A 105 9.51 -10.02 -19.45
CA ALA A 105 10.77 -10.73 -19.53
C ALA A 105 10.90 -11.80 -18.43
N PHE A 106 10.47 -11.49 -17.22
CA PHE A 106 10.43 -12.41 -16.10
C PHE A 106 9.49 -13.59 -16.38
N ASP A 107 8.31 -13.36 -16.94
CA ASP A 107 7.36 -14.40 -17.34
C ASP A 107 7.96 -15.30 -18.42
N LYS A 108 8.53 -14.74 -19.48
CA LYS A 108 9.20 -15.51 -20.55
C LYS A 108 10.33 -16.39 -20.01
N THR A 109 11.10 -15.88 -19.07
CA THR A 109 12.29 -16.60 -18.55
C THR A 109 11.93 -17.68 -17.54
N TYR A 110 10.95 -17.42 -16.68
CA TYR A 110 10.66 -18.24 -15.52
C TYR A 110 9.27 -18.87 -15.51
N GLY A 111 8.36 -18.42 -16.38
CA GLY A 111 6.95 -18.82 -16.40
C GLY A 111 6.75 -20.32 -16.63
N ALA A 112 7.50 -20.91 -17.57
CA ALA A 112 7.41 -22.33 -17.87
C ALA A 112 7.76 -23.22 -16.67
N LYS A 113 8.77 -22.84 -15.89
CA LYS A 113 9.26 -23.67 -14.78
C LYS A 113 8.61 -23.32 -13.43
N TRP A 114 8.30 -22.06 -13.19
CA TRP A 114 7.76 -21.57 -11.90
C TRP A 114 6.50 -20.74 -12.08
N HIS A 115 5.56 -21.22 -12.89
CA HIS A 115 4.33 -20.52 -13.27
C HIS A 115 3.56 -19.98 -12.06
N LYS A 116 3.50 -20.71 -10.92
CA LYS A 116 2.83 -20.26 -9.70
C LYS A 116 3.49 -19.03 -9.07
N ALA A 117 4.82 -18.92 -9.15
CA ALA A 117 5.54 -17.76 -8.64
C ALA A 117 5.37 -16.56 -9.57
N VAL A 118 5.49 -16.76 -10.87
CA VAL A 118 5.32 -15.74 -11.90
C VAL A 118 3.91 -15.19 -11.91
N LYS A 119 2.89 -16.06 -11.81
CA LYS A 119 1.47 -15.65 -11.75
C LYS A 119 1.17 -14.74 -10.57
N LYS A 120 1.96 -14.77 -9.50
CA LYS A 120 1.81 -13.82 -8.39
C LYS A 120 2.10 -12.37 -8.80
N ILE A 121 2.96 -12.12 -9.78
CA ILE A 121 3.20 -10.79 -10.34
C ILE A 121 2.24 -10.52 -11.49
N THR A 122 2.21 -11.39 -12.49
CA THR A 122 1.45 -11.15 -13.73
C THR A 122 -0.06 -11.05 -13.52
N GLY A 123 -0.58 -11.65 -12.46
CA GLY A 123 -2.01 -11.58 -12.12
C GLY A 123 -2.45 -10.30 -11.39
N GLU A 124 -1.54 -9.39 -11.06
CA GLU A 124 -1.84 -8.16 -10.30
C GLU A 124 -1.01 -6.97 -10.81
N VAL A 125 -0.73 -6.92 -12.11
CA VAL A 125 0.11 -5.88 -12.74
C VAL A 125 -0.51 -4.50 -12.55
N ASP A 126 -1.81 -4.36 -12.76
CA ASP A 126 -2.51 -3.08 -12.65
C ASP A 126 -2.46 -2.52 -11.23
N GLU A 127 -2.63 -3.38 -10.22
CA GLU A 127 -2.54 -2.99 -8.81
C GLU A 127 -1.09 -2.75 -8.37
N LEU A 128 -0.11 -3.37 -9.01
CA LEU A 128 1.30 -3.12 -8.75
C LEU A 128 1.76 -1.79 -9.35
N LEU A 129 1.22 -1.40 -10.49
CA LEU A 129 1.63 -0.23 -11.25
C LEU A 129 0.69 0.98 -11.06
N ALA A 130 -0.34 0.87 -10.20
CA ALA A 130 -1.31 1.94 -9.99
C ALA A 130 -0.68 3.25 -9.50
N PHE A 131 0.45 3.19 -8.79
CA PHE A 131 1.13 4.39 -8.28
C PHE A 131 1.69 5.31 -9.39
N TYR A 132 1.91 4.79 -10.60
CA TYR A 132 2.35 5.60 -11.74
C TYR A 132 1.28 6.62 -12.20
N ASP A 133 0.03 6.41 -11.86
CA ASP A 133 -1.07 7.35 -12.12
C ASP A 133 -1.13 8.49 -11.07
N PHE A 134 -0.10 8.65 -10.26
CA PHE A 134 0.04 9.68 -9.21
C PHE A 134 1.35 10.46 -9.38
N PRO A 135 1.50 11.64 -8.74
CA PRO A 135 2.71 12.45 -8.86
C PRO A 135 3.99 11.67 -8.58
N THR A 136 5.02 11.90 -9.38
CA THR A 136 6.33 11.23 -9.24
C THR A 136 6.95 11.41 -7.86
N GLU A 137 6.75 12.59 -7.26
CA GLU A 137 7.22 12.91 -5.91
C GLU A 137 6.64 11.98 -4.82
N HIS A 138 5.53 11.33 -5.12
CA HIS A 138 4.86 10.44 -4.18
C HIS A 138 5.20 8.96 -4.40
N TRP A 139 5.73 8.56 -5.55
CA TRP A 139 5.90 7.15 -5.94
C TRP A 139 6.63 6.29 -4.92
N ILE A 140 7.74 6.80 -4.38
CA ILE A 140 8.55 6.06 -3.40
C ILE A 140 7.76 5.66 -2.14
N ARG A 141 6.70 6.41 -1.83
CA ARG A 141 5.86 6.16 -0.67
C ARG A 141 4.60 5.39 -1.02
N LEU A 142 4.06 5.58 -2.23
CA LEU A 142 2.85 4.91 -2.68
C LEU A 142 3.08 3.44 -3.03
N ARG A 143 4.27 3.07 -3.49
CA ARG A 143 4.59 1.69 -3.87
C ARG A 143 4.82 0.74 -2.68
N THR A 144 4.76 1.20 -1.43
CA THR A 144 5.10 0.38 -0.27
C THR A 144 4.34 0.77 1.00
N THR A 145 4.09 -0.20 1.87
CA THR A 145 3.55 -0.02 3.23
C THR A 145 4.64 0.24 4.28
N ASN A 146 5.91 0.32 3.89
CA ASN A 146 7.04 0.54 4.80
C ASN A 146 6.85 1.73 5.77
N PRO A 147 6.23 2.87 5.40
CA PRO A 147 5.98 3.96 6.34
C PRO A 147 5.15 3.54 7.56
N ILE A 148 4.17 2.66 7.36
CA ILE A 148 3.35 2.10 8.45
C ILE A 148 4.17 1.07 9.25
N GLU A 149 4.87 0.17 8.56
CA GLU A 149 5.64 -0.89 9.18
C GLU A 149 6.78 -0.34 10.06
N SER A 150 7.48 0.69 9.62
CA SER A 150 8.54 1.33 10.41
C SER A 150 8.01 1.95 11.69
N THR A 151 6.83 2.57 11.64
CA THR A 151 6.14 3.11 12.81
C THR A 151 5.79 2.00 13.79
N PHE A 152 5.18 0.93 13.29
CA PHE A 152 4.75 -0.20 14.13
C PHE A 152 5.89 -1.12 14.58
N SER A 153 7.06 -1.06 13.98
CA SER A 153 8.25 -1.76 14.49
C SER A 153 8.64 -1.24 15.89
N THR A 154 8.58 0.07 16.08
CA THR A 154 8.83 0.71 17.39
C THR A 154 7.74 0.32 18.41
N VAL A 155 6.48 0.32 18.00
CA VAL A 155 5.37 -0.14 18.84
C VAL A 155 5.57 -1.60 19.26
N LYS A 156 5.87 -2.49 18.31
CA LYS A 156 6.14 -3.91 18.57
C LYS A 156 7.32 -4.12 19.53
N LEU A 157 8.40 -3.35 19.39
CA LEU A 157 9.54 -3.44 20.28
C LEU A 157 9.16 -3.09 21.72
N ARG A 158 8.41 -1.98 21.90
CA ARG A 158 7.95 -1.54 23.21
C ARG A 158 7.00 -2.53 23.86
N THR A 159 6.02 -3.05 23.12
CA THR A 159 5.08 -4.05 23.62
C THR A 159 5.77 -5.37 23.99
N LYS A 160 6.82 -5.77 23.25
CA LYS A 160 7.60 -6.98 23.57
C LYS A 160 8.39 -6.83 24.86
N VAL A 161 8.93 -5.65 25.14
CA VAL A 161 9.71 -5.39 26.37
C VAL A 161 8.81 -5.37 27.62
N THR A 162 7.58 -4.88 27.48
CA THR A 162 6.64 -4.75 28.63
C THR A 162 6.09 -6.11 29.12
N ARG A 163 6.29 -7.20 28.42
CA ARG A 163 5.98 -8.62 28.71
C ARG A 163 4.57 -8.95 29.23
N SER A 164 3.83 -8.01 29.79
CA SER A 164 2.45 -8.19 30.26
C SER A 164 1.73 -6.87 30.25
N VAL A 165 0.64 -6.79 29.53
CA VAL A 165 -0.20 -5.59 29.42
C VAL A 165 -1.53 -5.78 30.18
N GLY A 166 -1.64 -6.85 30.98
CA GLY A 166 -2.78 -7.15 31.83
C GLY A 166 -4.04 -7.58 31.10
N SER A 167 -4.50 -6.85 30.10
CA SER A 167 -5.71 -7.21 29.35
C SER A 167 -5.59 -6.79 27.86
N PRO A 168 -6.39 -7.40 26.95
CA PRO A 168 -6.45 -6.98 25.55
C PRO A 168 -6.77 -5.49 25.36
N ALA A 169 -7.70 -4.97 26.16
CA ALA A 169 -8.06 -3.54 26.11
C ALA A 169 -6.89 -2.63 26.53
N ALA A 170 -6.13 -3.00 27.54
CA ALA A 170 -4.93 -2.27 27.96
C ALA A 170 -3.83 -2.34 26.89
N ALA A 171 -3.69 -3.50 26.22
CA ALA A 171 -2.77 -3.64 25.09
C ALA A 171 -3.13 -2.71 23.92
N LEU A 172 -4.40 -2.66 23.56
CA LEU A 172 -4.89 -1.76 22.49
C LEU A 172 -4.68 -0.28 22.85
N ALA A 173 -5.01 0.11 24.08
CA ALA A 173 -4.80 1.47 24.58
C ALA A 173 -3.31 1.86 24.55
N MET A 174 -2.42 0.95 24.94
CA MET A 174 -0.97 1.18 24.88
C MET A 174 -0.49 1.33 23.44
N VAL A 175 -0.93 0.46 22.52
CA VAL A 175 -0.59 0.55 21.08
C VAL A 175 -1.07 1.88 20.52
N PHE A 176 -2.29 2.30 20.84
CA PHE A 176 -2.86 3.57 20.41
C PHE A 176 -2.02 4.75 20.89
N LYS A 177 -1.71 4.80 22.19
CA LYS A 177 -0.88 5.88 22.77
C LYS A 177 0.54 5.93 22.21
N LEU A 178 1.15 4.77 21.96
CA LEU A 178 2.47 4.72 21.30
C LEU A 178 2.40 5.22 19.85
N ALA A 179 1.38 4.83 19.10
CA ALA A 179 1.19 5.27 17.73
C ALA A 179 0.88 6.77 17.66
N GLU A 180 0.05 7.30 18.56
CA GLU A 180 -0.21 8.73 18.70
C GLU A 180 1.09 9.52 19.00
N SER A 181 1.92 9.02 19.93
CA SER A 181 3.23 9.62 20.23
C SER A 181 4.20 9.59 19.04
N VAL A 182 4.14 8.58 18.18
CA VAL A 182 4.97 8.50 16.98
C VAL A 182 4.43 9.42 15.88
N GLN A 183 3.11 9.57 15.78
CA GLN A 183 2.44 10.44 14.82
C GLN A 183 2.93 11.89 14.91
N THR A 184 3.20 12.41 16.13
CA THR A 184 3.72 13.78 16.33
C THR A 184 5.06 14.02 15.64
N ARG A 185 5.80 12.96 15.31
CA ARG A 185 7.10 13.02 14.62
C ARG A 185 7.01 12.73 13.13
N TRP A 186 5.83 12.41 12.61
CA TRP A 186 5.68 12.15 11.19
C TRP A 186 5.89 13.43 10.39
N ARG A 187 6.76 13.35 9.42
CA ARG A 187 6.91 14.44 8.46
C ARG A 187 5.77 14.37 7.44
N ALA A 188 5.29 15.54 7.05
CA ALA A 188 4.37 15.67 5.92
C ALA A 188 4.96 15.01 4.66
N ILE A 189 4.10 14.65 3.71
CA ILE A 189 4.56 14.14 2.42
C ILE A 189 5.24 15.25 1.63
N THR A 190 6.11 14.85 0.70
CA THR A 190 6.73 15.77 -0.26
C THR A 190 5.66 16.32 -1.20
N ALA A 191 5.76 17.58 -1.61
CA ALA A 191 4.86 18.24 -2.55
C ALA A 191 3.36 18.09 -2.20
N PRO A 192 2.88 18.45 -0.99
CA PRO A 192 1.50 18.24 -0.56
C PRO A 192 0.46 18.91 -1.46
N ARG A 193 0.83 20.01 -2.14
CA ARG A 193 -0.02 20.68 -3.13
C ARG A 193 -0.52 19.77 -4.26
N LEU A 194 0.17 18.65 -4.52
CA LEU A 194 -0.21 17.68 -5.54
C LEU A 194 -1.28 16.67 -5.06
N VAL A 195 -1.60 16.67 -3.76
CA VAL A 195 -2.73 15.93 -3.19
C VAL A 195 -4.04 16.68 -3.50
N ARG A 196 -4.35 16.90 -4.76
CA ARG A 196 -5.54 17.65 -5.17
C ARG A 196 -6.69 16.73 -5.53
N ASN A 197 -7.91 17.13 -5.14
CA ASN A 197 -9.13 16.50 -5.61
C ASN A 197 -9.31 16.74 -7.13
N GLY A 198 -9.41 15.67 -7.92
CA GLY A 198 -9.71 15.76 -9.36
C GLY A 198 -8.52 15.80 -10.31
N ALA A 199 -7.30 16.02 -9.85
CA ALA A 199 -6.13 15.97 -10.72
C ALA A 199 -5.91 14.53 -11.25
N ARG A 200 -5.78 14.40 -12.58
CA ARG A 200 -5.42 13.17 -13.25
C ARG A 200 -3.94 13.21 -13.57
N PHE A 201 -3.23 12.16 -13.27
CA PHE A 201 -1.81 12.03 -13.57
C PHE A 201 -1.62 10.84 -14.51
N GLU A 202 -0.68 10.96 -15.43
CA GLU A 202 -0.25 9.90 -16.33
C GLU A 202 1.28 9.83 -16.25
N ASN A 203 1.82 8.66 -15.92
CA ASN A 203 3.26 8.48 -15.69
C ASN A 203 3.87 9.53 -14.73
N GLY A 204 3.12 9.91 -13.69
CA GLY A 204 3.56 10.88 -12.68
C GLY A 204 3.44 12.35 -13.03
N TYR A 205 3.06 12.67 -14.25
CA TYR A 205 2.86 14.06 -14.71
C TYR A 205 1.38 14.41 -14.77
N LEU A 206 1.05 15.67 -14.53
CA LEU A 206 -0.33 16.16 -14.61
C LEU A 206 -0.86 15.98 -16.04
N ALA A 207 -1.87 15.13 -16.20
CA ALA A 207 -2.49 14.93 -17.50
C ALA A 207 -3.16 16.23 -17.98
N LYS A 208 -2.97 16.58 -19.24
CA LYS A 208 -3.65 17.72 -19.85
C LYS A 208 -5.17 17.47 -19.80
N ARG A 209 -5.92 18.48 -19.39
CA ARG A 209 -7.39 18.41 -19.42
C ARG A 209 -7.81 18.19 -20.88
N PRO A 210 -8.66 17.19 -21.19
CA PRO A 210 -9.20 17.10 -22.53
C PRO A 210 -9.91 18.42 -22.85
N GLU A 211 -9.58 19.03 -23.99
CA GLU A 211 -10.32 20.20 -24.47
C GLU A 211 -11.79 19.80 -24.63
N PRO A 212 -12.75 20.66 -24.18
CA PRO A 212 -14.15 20.40 -24.45
C PRO A 212 -14.30 20.30 -25.99
N ALA A 213 -14.89 19.20 -26.45
CA ALA A 213 -15.21 19.05 -27.86
C ALA A 213 -15.96 20.31 -28.31
N ALA A 214 -15.41 21.00 -29.33
CA ALA A 214 -16.06 22.16 -29.92
C ALA A 214 -17.43 21.71 -30.47
N SER A 215 -18.48 22.32 -29.92
CA SER A 215 -19.88 22.12 -30.34
C SER A 215 -20.13 22.73 -31.67
#